data_6507ed7d3501f42da4ea308b4470afa3
#
_entry.id   6507ed7d3501f42da4ea308b4470afa3
#
_cell.length_a   1.000
_cell.length_b   1.000
_cell.length_c   1.000
_cell.angle_alpha   90.00
_cell.angle_beta   90.00
_cell.angle_gamma   90.00
#
_symmetry.space_group_name_H-M   'P 1'
#
loop_
_entity.id
_entity.type
_entity.pdbx_description
1 polymer ?
#
loop_
_entity_poly.entity_id
_entity_poly.type
_entity_poly.pdbx_seq_one_letter_code
_entity_poly.pdbx_strand_id
1 'polypeptide(L)'
;MFEILAVDDERIIRESLAARILDKGYRVRMASSGAQAIDFFREARPDLVLLDVMMPGIDGYQTCAHLRELDRETPIVFLSALDSEIDQIRGLEVGADDYVSKTASDSLLFARIAKALERADRFSKSAAPVEMTRTEAGLYRLMDSDRGRYFSYAEICKAVFGEGYRLDENAIRVHISNMRKKLPNGEIIEAKRGFGFALKKKNGDE
;
A
#
# COMPACT_ATOMS: atom_id res chain seq x y z
N MET A 1 -12.19 10.56 13.20
CA MET A 1 -11.08 11.40 12.70
C MET A 1 -9.88 10.49 12.55
N PHE A 2 -9.35 10.34 11.35
CA PHE A 2 -8.23 9.43 11.07
C PHE A 2 -6.92 9.93 11.70
N GLU A 3 -6.09 8.99 12.18
CA GLU A 3 -4.76 9.25 12.72
C GLU A 3 -3.68 8.74 11.76
N ILE A 4 -2.75 9.61 11.40
CA ILE A 4 -1.62 9.29 10.51
C ILE A 4 -0.35 9.24 11.35
N LEU A 5 0.42 8.15 11.25
CA LEU A 5 1.76 8.06 11.80
C LEU A 5 2.75 8.56 10.74
N ALA A 6 3.38 9.71 10.98
CA ALA A 6 4.40 10.29 10.11
C ALA A 6 5.78 9.92 10.64
N VAL A 7 6.58 9.22 9.83
CA VAL A 7 7.89 8.69 10.20
C VAL A 7 8.96 9.28 9.29
N ASP A 8 9.86 10.05 9.86
CA ASP A 8 10.97 10.70 9.15
C ASP A 8 12.05 11.08 10.19
N ASP A 9 13.32 10.84 9.94
CA ASP A 9 14.38 11.18 10.89
C ASP A 9 14.70 12.67 10.91
N GLU A 10 14.46 13.36 9.79
CA GLU A 10 14.69 14.80 9.68
C GLU A 10 13.59 15.60 10.37
N ARG A 11 13.92 16.23 11.48
CA ARG A 11 12.96 16.98 12.30
C ARG A 11 12.17 18.03 11.52
N ILE A 12 12.83 18.81 10.65
CA ILE A 12 12.19 19.88 9.90
C ILE A 12 11.17 19.32 8.92
N ILE A 13 11.50 18.23 8.22
CA ILE A 13 10.61 17.55 7.28
C ILE A 13 9.41 16.98 8.03
N ARG A 14 9.67 16.29 9.14
CA ARG A 14 8.62 15.67 9.96
C ARG A 14 7.65 16.70 10.53
N GLU A 15 8.13 17.85 11.07
CA GLU A 15 7.29 18.92 11.59
C GLU A 15 6.48 19.61 10.47
N SER A 16 7.09 19.87 9.31
CA SER A 16 6.41 20.41 8.14
C SER A 16 5.31 19.47 7.64
N LEU A 17 5.60 18.17 7.54
CA LEU A 17 4.63 17.17 7.14
C LEU A 17 3.46 17.09 8.13
N ALA A 18 3.76 17.12 9.44
CA ALA A 18 2.74 17.11 10.48
C ALA A 18 1.81 18.33 10.40
N ALA A 19 2.34 19.52 10.20
CA ALA A 19 1.54 20.74 10.02
C ALA A 19 0.57 20.62 8.82
N ARG A 20 1.05 20.08 7.70
CA ARG A 20 0.23 19.86 6.49
C ARG A 20 -0.85 18.81 6.73
N ILE A 21 -0.56 17.75 7.47
CA ILE A 21 -1.53 16.69 7.85
C ILE A 21 -2.63 17.27 8.74
N LEU A 22 -2.26 18.07 9.74
CA LEU A 22 -3.21 18.74 10.64
C LEU A 22 -4.12 19.73 9.88
N ASP A 23 -3.57 20.52 8.94
CA ASP A 23 -4.33 21.46 8.09
C ASP A 23 -5.43 20.74 7.28
N LYS A 24 -5.22 19.48 6.92
CA LYS A 24 -6.21 18.64 6.23
C LYS A 24 -7.23 17.98 7.16
N GLY A 25 -7.19 18.27 8.46
CA GLY A 25 -8.15 17.76 9.43
C GLY A 25 -7.87 16.31 9.90
N TYR A 26 -6.68 15.78 9.68
CA TYR A 26 -6.24 14.50 10.24
C TYR A 26 -5.54 14.72 11.58
N ARG A 27 -5.51 13.70 12.44
CA ARG A 27 -4.58 13.62 13.57
C ARG A 27 -3.24 13.12 13.08
N VAL A 28 -2.16 13.54 13.74
CA VAL A 28 -0.81 13.08 13.42
C VAL A 28 -0.07 12.65 14.67
N ARG A 29 0.61 11.51 14.56
CA ARG A 29 1.63 11.07 15.51
C ARG A 29 2.96 11.06 14.76
N MET A 30 4.03 11.54 15.39
CA MET A 30 5.33 11.70 14.75
C MET A 30 6.35 10.74 15.33
N ALA A 31 7.04 9.97 14.50
CA ALA A 31 8.17 9.13 14.88
C ALA A 31 9.44 9.60 14.16
N SER A 32 10.55 9.63 14.88
CA SER A 32 11.86 10.08 14.38
C SER A 32 12.77 8.94 13.94
N SER A 33 12.28 7.71 13.97
CA SER A 33 13.01 6.50 13.55
C SER A 33 12.07 5.33 13.30
N GLY A 34 12.54 4.33 12.57
CA GLY A 34 11.79 3.09 12.37
C GLY A 34 11.48 2.36 13.67
N ALA A 35 12.43 2.33 14.63
CA ALA A 35 12.21 1.71 15.93
C ALA A 35 11.07 2.40 16.70
N GLN A 36 11.07 3.72 16.76
CA GLN A 36 9.99 4.48 17.41
C GLN A 36 8.64 4.28 16.69
N ALA A 37 8.65 4.18 15.38
CA ALA A 37 7.44 3.90 14.61
C ALA A 37 6.84 2.54 14.95
N ILE A 38 7.67 1.49 15.09
CA ILE A 38 7.26 0.15 15.49
C ILE A 38 6.67 0.17 16.91
N ASP A 39 7.29 0.87 17.85
CA ASP A 39 6.80 0.99 19.22
C ASP A 39 5.43 1.69 19.26
N PHE A 40 5.28 2.82 18.58
CA PHE A 40 4.00 3.52 18.49
C PHE A 40 2.91 2.69 17.82
N PHE A 41 3.26 1.90 16.83
CA PHE A 41 2.32 1.02 16.14
C PHE A 41 1.82 -0.12 17.06
N ARG A 42 2.68 -0.62 17.96
CA ARG A 42 2.31 -1.62 18.98
C ARG A 42 1.41 -1.05 20.06
N GLU A 43 1.66 0.20 20.48
CA GLU A 43 0.84 0.88 21.48
C GLU A 43 -0.57 1.16 20.98
N ALA A 44 -0.69 1.73 19.79
CA ALA A 44 -1.96 2.01 19.14
C ALA A 44 -1.78 2.08 17.61
N ARG A 45 -2.54 1.26 16.90
CA ARG A 45 -2.48 1.22 15.43
C ARG A 45 -3.00 2.53 14.83
N PRO A 46 -2.24 3.21 13.96
CA PRO A 46 -2.73 4.34 13.20
C PRO A 46 -3.65 3.88 12.06
N ASP A 47 -4.41 4.80 11.49
CA ASP A 47 -5.22 4.53 10.32
C ASP A 47 -4.38 4.50 9.02
N LEU A 48 -3.19 5.12 9.01
CA LEU A 48 -2.23 5.14 7.91
C LEU A 48 -0.82 5.46 8.42
N VAL A 49 0.18 4.88 7.79
CA VAL A 49 1.60 5.20 8.01
C VAL A 49 2.16 5.91 6.78
N LEU A 50 2.74 7.10 6.99
CA LEU A 50 3.64 7.75 6.03
C LEU A 50 5.07 7.49 6.49
N LEU A 51 5.88 6.85 5.66
CA LEU A 51 7.15 6.28 6.06
C LEU A 51 8.27 6.74 5.13
N ASP A 52 9.25 7.44 5.68
CA ASP A 52 10.47 7.69 4.91
C ASP A 52 11.28 6.41 4.73
N VAL A 53 11.96 6.33 3.59
CA VAL A 53 12.83 5.21 3.24
C VAL A 53 14.22 5.38 3.87
N MET A 54 14.77 6.57 3.78
CA MET A 54 16.15 6.85 4.16
C MET A 54 16.24 7.30 5.62
N MET A 55 16.34 6.35 6.53
CA MET A 55 16.50 6.63 7.96
C MET A 55 17.72 5.88 8.53
N PRO A 56 18.43 6.47 9.52
CA PRO A 56 19.52 5.79 10.19
C PRO A 56 19.03 4.62 11.07
N GLY A 57 19.83 3.57 11.14
CA GLY A 57 19.52 2.37 11.91
C GLY A 57 18.60 1.43 11.12
N ILE A 58 17.34 1.30 11.53
CA ILE A 58 16.33 0.52 10.81
C ILE A 58 15.76 1.43 9.72
N ASP A 59 16.03 1.10 8.45
CA ASP A 59 15.53 1.85 7.30
C ASP A 59 14.01 1.71 7.10
N GLY A 60 13.45 2.48 6.17
CA GLY A 60 12.01 2.44 5.91
C GLY A 60 11.54 1.08 5.37
N TYR A 61 12.34 0.40 4.56
CA TYR A 61 11.97 -0.92 4.04
C TYR A 61 11.91 -1.96 5.15
N GLN A 62 12.90 -1.97 6.03
CA GLN A 62 12.93 -2.84 7.21
C GLN A 62 11.78 -2.52 8.17
N THR A 63 11.52 -1.22 8.39
CA THR A 63 10.39 -0.75 9.20
C THR A 63 9.07 -1.25 8.62
N CYS A 64 8.84 -1.10 7.31
CA CYS A 64 7.64 -1.60 6.64
C CYS A 64 7.47 -3.11 6.84
N ALA A 65 8.54 -3.90 6.64
CA ALA A 65 8.49 -5.34 6.85
C ALA A 65 8.05 -5.71 8.28
N HIS A 66 8.62 -5.06 9.32
CA HIS A 66 8.22 -5.28 10.71
C HIS A 66 6.76 -4.87 10.98
N LEU A 67 6.29 -3.75 10.41
CA LEU A 67 4.90 -3.33 10.55
C LEU A 67 3.95 -4.34 9.90
N ARG A 68 4.34 -4.96 8.78
CA ARG A 68 3.56 -6.00 8.09
C ARG A 68 3.51 -7.33 8.86
N GLU A 69 4.50 -7.63 9.66
CA GLU A 69 4.44 -8.75 10.62
C GLU A 69 3.41 -8.50 11.72
N LEU A 70 3.25 -7.26 12.15
CA LEU A 70 2.31 -6.85 13.20
C LEU A 70 0.88 -6.69 12.66
N ASP A 71 0.74 -6.13 11.45
CA ASP A 71 -0.54 -5.88 10.82
C ASP A 71 -0.41 -5.74 9.29
N ARG A 72 -1.30 -6.40 8.57
CA ARG A 72 -1.31 -6.41 7.10
C ARG A 72 -2.33 -5.44 6.49
N GLU A 73 -3.19 -4.88 7.32
CA GLU A 73 -4.31 -4.06 6.85
C GLU A 73 -4.03 -2.55 6.90
N THR A 74 -3.27 -2.05 7.86
CA THR A 74 -2.95 -0.62 7.94
C THR A 74 -2.23 -0.16 6.68
N PRO A 75 -2.74 0.84 5.95
CA PRO A 75 -2.06 1.35 4.77
C PRO A 75 -0.69 1.93 5.10
N ILE A 76 0.33 1.53 4.34
CA ILE A 76 1.68 2.09 4.43
C ILE A 76 2.02 2.74 3.10
N VAL A 77 2.30 4.03 3.13
CA VAL A 77 2.71 4.83 1.97
C VAL A 77 4.13 5.32 2.21
N PHE A 78 5.06 4.95 1.35
CA PHE A 78 6.38 5.53 1.39
C PHE A 78 6.35 6.98 0.92
N LEU A 79 7.03 7.84 1.66
CA LEU A 79 7.27 9.24 1.28
C LEU A 79 8.79 9.46 1.28
N SER A 80 9.42 9.42 0.11
CA SER A 80 10.87 9.41 -0.01
C SER A 80 11.42 10.37 -1.06
N ALA A 81 12.66 10.79 -0.87
CA ALA A 81 13.43 11.52 -1.88
C ALA A 81 13.94 10.60 -3.00
N LEU A 82 13.98 9.28 -2.78
CA LEU A 82 14.29 8.30 -3.82
C LEU A 82 13.09 8.20 -4.75
N ASP A 83 13.28 8.44 -6.03
CA ASP A 83 12.22 8.47 -7.04
C ASP A 83 12.47 7.51 -8.22
N SER A 84 13.53 6.68 -8.12
CA SER A 84 13.80 5.69 -9.14
C SER A 84 12.74 4.59 -9.17
N GLU A 85 12.47 4.04 -10.35
CA GLU A 85 11.56 2.92 -10.53
C GLU A 85 11.96 1.71 -9.65
N ILE A 86 13.27 1.49 -9.48
CA ILE A 86 13.81 0.39 -8.66
C ILE A 86 13.42 0.57 -7.20
N ASP A 87 13.53 1.79 -6.66
CA ASP A 87 13.17 2.09 -5.27
C ASP A 87 11.67 1.92 -5.04
N GLN A 88 10.85 2.36 -5.99
CA GLN A 88 9.41 2.18 -5.92
C GLN A 88 9.02 0.69 -5.94
N ILE A 89 9.61 -0.10 -6.85
CA ILE A 89 9.40 -1.55 -6.92
C ILE A 89 9.77 -2.20 -5.60
N ARG A 90 10.96 -1.91 -5.07
CA ARG A 90 11.43 -2.44 -3.78
C ARG A 90 10.47 -2.12 -2.64
N GLY A 91 9.97 -0.87 -2.58
CA GLY A 91 8.99 -0.46 -1.57
C GLY A 91 7.71 -1.30 -1.61
N LEU A 92 7.20 -1.54 -2.80
CA LEU A 92 5.99 -2.36 -2.98
C LEU A 92 6.24 -3.85 -2.71
N GLU A 93 7.43 -4.37 -3.01
CA GLU A 93 7.82 -5.75 -2.72
C GLU A 93 7.84 -6.08 -1.23
N VAL A 94 8.26 -5.12 -0.38
CA VAL A 94 8.24 -5.30 1.08
C VAL A 94 6.84 -5.12 1.69
N GLY A 95 5.83 -4.79 0.86
CA GLY A 95 4.43 -4.77 1.26
C GLY A 95 3.83 -3.39 1.49
N ALA A 96 4.45 -2.32 1.02
CA ALA A 96 3.80 -1.01 0.99
C ALA A 96 2.60 -1.01 0.02
N ASP A 97 1.63 -0.14 0.29
CA ASP A 97 0.46 0.04 -0.57
C ASP A 97 0.70 1.05 -1.68
N ASP A 98 1.57 2.01 -1.43
CA ASP A 98 1.89 3.08 -2.38
C ASP A 98 3.26 3.71 -2.10
N TYR A 99 3.74 4.49 -3.05
CA TYR A 99 5.01 5.22 -3.00
C TYR A 99 4.81 6.63 -3.56
N VAL A 100 5.23 7.65 -2.81
CA VAL A 100 5.12 9.07 -3.19
C VAL A 100 6.47 9.75 -3.01
N SER A 101 6.90 10.53 -4.01
CA SER A 101 8.10 11.35 -3.88
C SER A 101 7.87 12.49 -2.86
N LYS A 102 8.89 12.80 -2.03
CA LYS A 102 8.88 13.98 -1.14
C LYS A 102 8.74 15.30 -1.91
N THR A 103 9.05 15.30 -3.22
CA THR A 103 8.89 16.47 -4.11
C THR A 103 7.50 16.57 -4.73
N ALA A 104 6.63 15.61 -4.49
CA ALA A 104 5.27 15.62 -5.01
C ALA A 104 4.48 16.80 -4.44
N SER A 105 3.54 17.32 -5.23
CA SER A 105 2.63 18.38 -4.76
C SER A 105 1.76 17.87 -3.61
N ASP A 106 1.35 18.79 -2.72
CA ASP A 106 0.39 18.49 -1.64
C ASP A 106 -0.89 17.87 -2.17
N SER A 107 -1.39 18.37 -3.29
CA SER A 107 -2.58 17.80 -3.92
C SER A 107 -2.43 16.32 -4.27
N LEU A 108 -1.27 15.92 -4.77
CA LEU A 108 -0.99 14.52 -5.08
C LEU A 108 -0.83 13.69 -3.80
N LEU A 109 -0.04 14.16 -2.84
CA LEU A 109 0.17 13.45 -1.57
C LEU A 109 -1.16 13.21 -0.85
N PHE A 110 -1.97 14.25 -0.66
CA PHE A 110 -3.24 14.12 0.06
C PHE A 110 -4.30 13.36 -0.73
N ALA A 111 -4.28 13.38 -2.05
CA ALA A 111 -5.12 12.49 -2.86
C ALA A 111 -4.76 11.02 -2.62
N ARG A 112 -3.45 10.68 -2.50
CA ARG A 112 -2.98 9.33 -2.18
C ARG A 112 -3.40 8.90 -0.77
N ILE A 113 -3.19 9.77 0.22
CA ILE A 113 -3.62 9.53 1.61
C ILE A 113 -5.13 9.28 1.69
N ALA A 114 -5.95 10.17 1.11
CA ALA A 114 -7.41 10.02 1.13
C ALA A 114 -7.84 8.69 0.51
N LYS A 115 -7.25 8.30 -0.62
CA LYS A 115 -7.57 7.03 -1.27
C LYS A 115 -7.11 5.82 -0.47
N ALA A 116 -5.96 5.89 0.19
CA ALA A 116 -5.50 4.82 1.08
C ALA A 116 -6.46 4.64 2.27
N LEU A 117 -6.92 5.74 2.87
CA LEU A 117 -7.90 5.73 3.97
C LEU A 117 -9.30 5.28 3.55
N GLU A 118 -9.82 5.73 2.39
CA GLU A 118 -11.11 5.26 1.86
C GLU A 118 -11.14 3.75 1.60
N ARG A 119 -10.03 3.19 1.11
CA ARG A 119 -9.89 1.72 0.94
C ARG A 119 -9.95 1.01 2.28
N ALA A 120 -9.36 1.64 3.33
CA ALA A 120 -9.42 1.15 4.68
C ALA A 120 -10.85 0.82 5.12
N ASP A 121 -11.77 1.70 4.81
CA ASP A 121 -13.16 1.62 5.25
C ASP A 121 -14.00 0.65 4.39
N ARG A 122 -13.75 0.58 3.07
CA ARG A 122 -14.52 -0.26 2.14
C ARG A 122 -14.24 -1.76 2.27
N PHE A 123 -13.03 -2.13 2.66
CA PHE A 123 -12.56 -3.51 2.56
C PHE A 123 -12.54 -4.29 3.87
N SER A 124 -12.97 -3.71 4.99
CA SER A 124 -13.03 -4.40 6.29
C SER A 124 -14.08 -5.54 6.35
N LYS A 125 -14.90 -5.73 5.30
CA LYS A 125 -16.11 -6.59 5.35
C LYS A 125 -16.13 -7.81 4.42
N SER A 126 -15.06 -8.19 3.74
CA SER A 126 -15.08 -9.31 2.79
C SER A 126 -13.93 -10.30 3.00
N ALA A 127 -14.23 -11.58 2.79
CA ALA A 127 -13.33 -12.72 3.00
C ALA A 127 -12.23 -12.80 1.91
N ALA A 128 -11.16 -12.01 2.06
CA ALA A 128 -9.89 -12.26 1.37
C ALA A 128 -9.00 -13.14 2.26
N PRO A 129 -8.02 -13.88 1.68
CA PRO A 129 -7.03 -14.62 2.47
C PRO A 129 -6.35 -13.73 3.51
N VAL A 130 -6.23 -14.22 4.74
CA VAL A 130 -5.75 -13.48 5.93
C VAL A 130 -4.34 -12.90 5.76
N GLU A 131 -3.55 -13.46 4.84
CA GLU A 131 -2.16 -13.05 4.62
C GLU A 131 -1.97 -11.89 3.64
N MET A 132 -3.03 -11.41 3.02
CA MET A 132 -2.96 -10.34 2.02
C MET A 132 -2.94 -8.97 2.67
N THR A 133 -2.11 -8.06 2.11
CA THR A 133 -2.23 -6.64 2.44
C THR A 133 -3.56 -6.11 1.92
N ARG A 134 -3.96 -4.92 2.37
CA ARG A 134 -5.23 -4.32 1.94
C ARG A 134 -5.33 -4.15 0.42
N THR A 135 -4.28 -3.69 -0.23
CA THR A 135 -4.23 -3.55 -1.69
C THR A 135 -4.35 -4.90 -2.39
N GLU A 136 -3.63 -5.91 -1.92
CA GLU A 136 -3.72 -7.27 -2.45
C GLU A 136 -5.12 -7.86 -2.27
N ALA A 137 -5.72 -7.66 -1.10
CA ALA A 137 -7.09 -8.09 -0.83
C ALA A 137 -8.12 -7.38 -1.73
N GLY A 138 -7.91 -6.10 -2.04
CA GLY A 138 -8.72 -5.35 -3.01
C GLY A 138 -8.63 -5.93 -4.42
N LEU A 139 -7.41 -6.23 -4.86
CA LEU A 139 -7.14 -6.89 -6.15
C LEU A 139 -7.77 -8.29 -6.22
N TYR A 140 -7.61 -9.08 -5.15
CA TYR A 140 -8.20 -10.42 -5.07
C TYR A 140 -9.72 -10.36 -5.21
N ARG A 141 -10.41 -9.51 -4.44
CA ARG A 141 -11.88 -9.38 -4.49
C ARG A 141 -12.38 -8.91 -5.84
N LEU A 142 -11.68 -7.96 -6.48
CA LEU A 142 -12.03 -7.52 -7.82
C LEU A 142 -12.01 -8.70 -8.81
N MET A 143 -10.96 -9.51 -8.79
CA MET A 143 -10.85 -10.65 -9.69
C MET A 143 -11.77 -11.81 -9.29
N ASP A 144 -12.04 -11.96 -7.98
CA ASP A 144 -12.96 -12.98 -7.45
C ASP A 144 -14.42 -12.68 -7.80
N SER A 145 -14.78 -11.40 -7.95
CA SER A 145 -16.15 -10.99 -8.32
C SER A 145 -16.58 -11.45 -9.72
N ASP A 146 -15.62 -11.74 -10.61
CA ASP A 146 -15.89 -12.26 -11.97
C ASP A 146 -14.71 -13.14 -12.41
N ARG A 147 -14.67 -14.35 -11.82
CA ARG A 147 -13.59 -15.33 -12.05
C ARG A 147 -13.46 -15.71 -13.53
N GLY A 148 -12.24 -15.69 -14.02
CA GLY A 148 -11.92 -15.98 -15.41
C GLY A 148 -11.97 -14.78 -16.35
N ARG A 149 -12.61 -13.68 -15.94
CA ARG A 149 -12.56 -12.41 -16.66
C ARG A 149 -11.19 -11.77 -16.49
N TYR A 150 -10.67 -11.21 -17.57
CA TYR A 150 -9.45 -10.40 -17.54
C TYR A 150 -9.81 -8.94 -17.25
N PHE A 151 -9.19 -8.42 -16.19
CA PHE A 151 -9.29 -7.01 -15.80
C PHE A 151 -8.06 -6.27 -16.32
N SER A 152 -8.27 -5.23 -17.11
CA SER A 152 -7.21 -4.36 -17.62
C SER A 152 -6.59 -3.52 -16.48
N TYR A 153 -5.39 -2.98 -16.71
CA TYR A 153 -4.75 -2.06 -15.76
C TYR A 153 -5.65 -0.87 -15.40
N ALA A 154 -6.36 -0.31 -16.38
CA ALA A 154 -7.26 0.82 -16.15
C ALA A 154 -8.45 0.44 -15.26
N GLU A 155 -9.07 -0.73 -15.47
CA GLU A 155 -10.15 -1.24 -14.63
C GLU A 155 -9.66 -1.53 -13.21
N ILE A 156 -8.49 -2.14 -13.07
CA ILE A 156 -7.86 -2.39 -11.77
C ILE A 156 -7.59 -1.06 -11.05
N CYS A 157 -6.97 -0.09 -11.72
CA CYS A 157 -6.71 1.22 -11.14
C CYS A 157 -8.01 1.87 -10.67
N LYS A 158 -9.04 1.91 -11.52
CA LYS A 158 -10.33 2.51 -11.17
C LYS A 158 -11.01 1.80 -10.01
N ALA A 159 -11.06 0.48 -10.01
CA ALA A 159 -11.79 -0.31 -9.02
C ALA A 159 -11.08 -0.34 -7.67
N VAL A 160 -9.76 -0.56 -7.65
CA VAL A 160 -8.98 -0.74 -6.43
C VAL A 160 -8.47 0.60 -5.89
N PHE A 161 -8.07 1.52 -6.77
CA PHE A 161 -7.43 2.77 -6.38
C PHE A 161 -8.33 4.01 -6.58
N GLY A 162 -9.44 3.89 -7.29
CA GLY A 162 -10.42 4.95 -7.51
C GLY A 162 -10.19 5.74 -8.81
N GLU A 163 -11.19 6.54 -9.20
CA GLU A 163 -11.10 7.36 -10.42
C GLU A 163 -9.98 8.40 -10.31
N GLY A 164 -9.27 8.61 -11.42
CA GLY A 164 -8.16 9.58 -11.51
C GLY A 164 -6.84 9.08 -10.91
N TYR A 165 -6.83 7.92 -10.25
CA TYR A 165 -5.62 7.31 -9.74
C TYR A 165 -4.89 6.56 -10.87
N ARG A 166 -3.65 6.94 -11.13
CA ARG A 166 -2.79 6.22 -12.07
C ARG A 166 -1.62 5.62 -11.28
N LEU A 167 -1.70 4.34 -11.01
CA LEU A 167 -0.50 3.57 -10.69
C LEU A 167 0.24 3.25 -11.98
N ASP A 168 1.57 3.23 -11.91
CA ASP A 168 2.36 2.61 -12.95
C ASP A 168 1.97 1.13 -13.09
N GLU A 169 1.97 0.62 -14.32
CA GLU A 169 1.70 -0.78 -14.61
C GLU A 169 2.63 -1.71 -13.80
N ASN A 170 3.88 -1.30 -13.57
CA ASN A 170 4.85 -2.06 -12.80
C ASN A 170 4.43 -2.19 -11.33
N ALA A 171 3.88 -1.15 -10.71
CA ALA A 171 3.37 -1.22 -9.35
C ALA A 171 2.25 -2.26 -9.21
N ILE A 172 1.30 -2.29 -10.15
CA ILE A 172 0.25 -3.33 -10.17
C ILE A 172 0.85 -4.73 -10.34
N ARG A 173 1.86 -4.89 -11.20
CA ARG A 173 2.55 -6.18 -11.39
C ARG A 173 3.23 -6.65 -10.10
N VAL A 174 3.81 -5.76 -9.32
CA VAL A 174 4.42 -6.09 -8.01
C VAL A 174 3.34 -6.58 -7.03
N HIS A 175 2.23 -5.86 -6.88
CA HIS A 175 1.14 -6.31 -6.03
C HIS A 175 0.57 -7.67 -6.47
N ILE A 176 0.40 -7.90 -7.78
CA ILE A 176 -0.02 -9.19 -8.33
C ILE A 176 1.01 -10.29 -8.02
N SER A 177 2.31 -9.99 -8.13
CA SER A 177 3.37 -10.94 -7.80
C SER A 177 3.34 -11.35 -6.33
N ASN A 178 3.19 -10.37 -5.43
CA ASN A 178 3.07 -10.61 -4.00
C ASN A 178 1.80 -11.40 -3.66
N MET A 179 0.67 -11.04 -4.26
CA MET A 179 -0.61 -11.74 -4.08
C MET A 179 -0.54 -13.20 -4.55
N ARG A 180 0.17 -13.51 -5.65
CA ARG A 180 0.36 -14.89 -6.13
C ARG A 180 0.97 -15.82 -5.10
N LYS A 181 1.85 -15.30 -4.23
CA LYS A 181 2.51 -16.07 -3.16
C LYS A 181 1.55 -16.44 -2.02
N LYS A 182 0.39 -15.78 -1.96
CA LYS A 182 -0.59 -15.85 -0.87
C LYS A 182 -1.95 -16.40 -1.32
N LEU A 183 -2.06 -16.85 -2.57
CA LEU A 183 -3.30 -17.41 -3.10
C LEU A 183 -3.65 -18.71 -2.39
N PRO A 184 -4.94 -18.97 -2.15
CA PRO A 184 -5.40 -20.27 -1.70
C PRO A 184 -5.00 -21.40 -2.66
N ASN A 185 -4.84 -22.61 -2.11
CA ASN A 185 -4.52 -23.78 -2.92
C ASN A 185 -5.55 -23.97 -4.05
N GLY A 186 -5.04 -24.23 -5.25
CA GLY A 186 -5.89 -24.43 -6.42
C GLY A 186 -6.34 -23.14 -7.12
N GLU A 187 -5.82 -21.99 -6.74
CA GLU A 187 -6.04 -20.72 -7.42
C GLU A 187 -4.78 -20.21 -8.12
N ILE A 188 -4.97 -19.56 -9.26
CA ILE A 188 -3.89 -18.93 -10.04
C ILE A 188 -4.34 -17.57 -10.56
N ILE A 189 -3.39 -16.64 -10.72
CA ILE A 189 -3.62 -15.42 -11.49
C ILE A 189 -2.90 -15.55 -12.82
N GLU A 190 -3.68 -15.59 -13.88
CA GLU A 190 -3.20 -15.58 -15.25
C GLU A 190 -3.03 -14.13 -15.71
N ALA A 191 -1.92 -13.87 -16.41
CA ALA A 191 -1.67 -12.60 -17.09
C ALA A 191 -1.78 -12.83 -18.60
N LYS A 192 -2.56 -11.99 -19.29
CA LYS A 192 -2.70 -12.03 -20.74
C LYS A 192 -2.31 -10.69 -21.33
N ARG A 193 -1.29 -10.70 -22.20
CA ARG A 193 -0.78 -9.47 -22.82
C ARG A 193 -1.89 -8.72 -23.55
N GLY A 194 -2.04 -7.43 -23.25
CA GLY A 194 -3.08 -6.56 -23.82
C GLY A 194 -4.47 -6.70 -23.18
N PHE A 195 -4.71 -7.70 -22.33
CA PHE A 195 -6.00 -7.93 -21.65
C PHE A 195 -5.96 -7.68 -20.15
N GLY A 196 -4.81 -7.90 -19.48
CA GLY A 196 -4.64 -7.71 -18.05
C GLY A 196 -4.54 -9.03 -17.27
N PHE A 197 -5.21 -9.10 -16.11
CA PHE A 197 -5.10 -10.22 -15.17
C PHE A 197 -6.47 -10.84 -14.86
N ALA A 198 -6.50 -12.15 -14.64
CA ALA A 198 -7.70 -12.91 -14.25
C ALA A 198 -7.38 -13.91 -13.14
N LEU A 199 -8.26 -14.03 -12.15
CA LEU A 199 -8.23 -15.09 -11.15
C LEU A 199 -8.94 -16.33 -11.69
N LYS A 200 -8.29 -17.46 -11.64
CA LYS A 200 -8.81 -18.76 -12.14
C LYS A 200 -8.57 -19.87 -11.12
N LYS A 201 -9.32 -20.94 -11.23
CA LYS A 201 -8.94 -22.21 -10.62
C LYS A 201 -7.82 -22.84 -11.44
N LYS A 202 -6.83 -23.40 -10.77
CA LYS A 202 -5.85 -24.25 -11.40
C LYS A 202 -6.61 -25.48 -11.92
N ASN A 203 -6.63 -25.68 -13.25
CA ASN A 203 -7.18 -26.91 -13.79
C ASN A 203 -6.40 -28.05 -13.19
N GLY A 204 -7.06 -28.93 -12.46
CA GLY A 204 -6.46 -30.19 -12.08
C GLY A 204 -6.16 -30.93 -13.38
N ASP A 205 -4.95 -31.44 -13.53
CA ASP A 205 -4.66 -32.43 -14.54
C ASP A 205 -5.61 -33.62 -14.24
N GLU A 206 -6.56 -33.85 -15.15
CA GLU A 206 -7.29 -35.11 -15.21
C GLU A 206 -6.35 -36.21 -15.71
#